data_56d35b9d5c5e23bd3c357e6079a2a2f9
#
_entry.id   56d35b9d5c5e23bd3c357e6079a2a2f9
#
_cell.length_a   1.000
_cell.length_b   1.000
_cell.length_c   1.000
_cell.angle_alpha   90.00
_cell.angle_beta   90.00
_cell.angle_gamma   90.00
#
_symmetry.space_group_name_H-M   'P 1'
#
loop_
_entity.id
_entity.type
_entity.pdbx_description
1 polymer ?
#
loop_
_entity_poly.entity_id
_entity_poly.type
_entity_poly.pdbx_seq_one_letter_code
_entity_poly.pdbx_strand_id
1 'polypeptide(L)'
;MSEQISSKLVTYAAFLVTLGIVGISIFSVIFPAFIISNTYEFPNDLDPFETSPWTFLIIISSFSLLTLGFLYKNEKLPSQLYSGIKFILNFEISKKTAIISGIIILGFYIGLSSSELLLDERNQWSDYSVLESALDIWPSTDHWDVYIKEQNTRYVRMILLDVSQDFFQNIKLLPFVASVLVIIFTALITIQISKKRFAGIVSMLILLQRITITDFDTIAVYENFWVLFYLISIYSIQKKWGHASPFLFILAVFSKAFIVTYFWMNIFYIYRSDIPNKTKYMLFASYGVIIGIIYWIFESGKSIIYDDVVRFDFNAFLDGFTGWGNNMQLDPLAILCIVPLVIGLFVKSLKGIKQADSILILILGTILAGPLISYVTDFYFILPYRFIPFIVAMAIGVGIFLSKED
;
A
#
# COMPACT_ATOMS: atom_id res chain seq x y z
N MET A 1 -25.45 2.37 23.79
CA MET A 1 -26.12 2.98 22.63
C MET A 1 -25.26 4.06 21.96
N SER A 2 -24.63 4.98 22.70
CA SER A 2 -23.75 6.04 22.15
C SER A 2 -22.48 5.52 21.41
N GLU A 3 -21.75 4.55 21.96
CA GLU A 3 -20.55 3.99 21.32
C GLU A 3 -20.84 3.26 20.01
N GLN A 4 -21.96 2.57 19.91
CA GLN A 4 -22.32 1.85 18.68
C GLN A 4 -22.74 2.82 17.56
N ILE A 5 -23.40 3.93 17.93
CA ILE A 5 -23.75 5.01 16.98
C ILE A 5 -22.47 5.71 16.50
N SER A 6 -21.56 6.06 17.42
CA SER A 6 -20.28 6.68 17.10
C SER A 6 -19.44 5.78 16.18
N SER A 7 -19.38 4.46 16.44
CA SER A 7 -18.65 3.53 15.60
C SER A 7 -19.21 3.45 14.17
N LYS A 8 -20.52 3.46 13.99
CA LYS A 8 -21.15 3.47 12.66
C LYS A 8 -20.89 4.78 11.91
N LEU A 9 -20.94 5.93 12.61
CA LEU A 9 -20.63 7.21 12.00
C LEU A 9 -19.21 7.26 11.43
N VAL A 10 -18.24 6.72 12.18
CA VAL A 10 -16.84 6.60 11.71
C VAL A 10 -16.74 5.71 10.47
N THR A 11 -17.45 4.58 10.43
CA THR A 11 -17.53 3.69 9.26
C THR A 11 -18.09 4.42 8.05
N TYR A 12 -19.17 5.18 8.20
CA TYR A 12 -19.74 5.97 7.09
C TYR A 12 -18.78 7.07 6.62
N ALA A 13 -18.13 7.78 7.54
CA ALA A 13 -17.17 8.81 7.19
C ALA A 13 -15.97 8.23 6.42
N ALA A 14 -15.37 7.14 6.93
CA ALA A 14 -14.27 6.45 6.27
C ALA A 14 -14.67 5.99 4.85
N PHE A 15 -15.86 5.41 4.70
CA PHE A 15 -16.39 4.96 3.41
C PHE A 15 -16.59 6.11 2.43
N LEU A 16 -17.29 7.17 2.84
CA LEU A 16 -17.62 8.29 1.93
C LEU A 16 -16.36 9.01 1.44
N VAL A 17 -15.40 9.26 2.34
CA VAL A 17 -14.14 9.90 1.96
C VAL A 17 -13.33 8.99 1.04
N THR A 18 -13.22 7.69 1.37
CA THR A 18 -12.51 6.73 0.50
C THR A 18 -13.17 6.61 -0.87
N LEU A 19 -14.50 6.50 -0.92
CA LEU A 19 -15.24 6.41 -2.18
C LEU A 19 -15.06 7.67 -3.03
N GLY A 20 -15.06 8.85 -2.41
CA GLY A 20 -14.82 10.12 -3.10
C GLY A 20 -13.44 10.17 -3.75
N ILE A 21 -12.39 9.82 -3.01
CA ILE A 21 -11.00 9.83 -3.52
C ILE A 21 -10.79 8.74 -4.58
N VAL A 22 -11.34 7.55 -4.38
CA VAL A 22 -11.35 6.48 -5.39
C VAL A 22 -12.09 6.94 -6.65
N GLY A 23 -13.20 7.67 -6.49
CA GLY A 23 -13.95 8.26 -7.60
C GLY A 23 -13.09 9.24 -8.43
N ILE A 24 -12.36 10.16 -7.77
CA ILE A 24 -11.44 11.08 -8.46
C ILE A 24 -10.32 10.30 -9.16
N SER A 25 -9.76 9.28 -8.51
CA SER A 25 -8.70 8.46 -9.09
C SER A 25 -9.17 7.69 -10.33
N ILE A 26 -10.38 7.11 -10.28
CA ILE A 26 -10.99 6.44 -11.45
C ILE A 26 -11.31 7.45 -12.54
N PHE A 27 -11.77 8.65 -12.18
CA PHE A 27 -12.02 9.71 -13.13
C PHE A 27 -10.76 10.09 -13.90
N SER A 28 -9.59 10.15 -13.22
CA SER A 28 -8.29 10.38 -13.88
C SER A 28 -7.85 9.25 -14.81
N VAL A 29 -8.34 8.01 -14.58
CA VAL A 29 -8.12 6.88 -15.49
C VAL A 29 -9.06 6.94 -16.69
N ILE A 30 -10.33 7.32 -16.47
CA ILE A 30 -11.37 7.39 -17.52
C ILE A 30 -11.09 8.54 -18.47
N PHE A 31 -10.73 9.71 -17.93
CA PHE A 31 -10.45 10.94 -18.65
C PHE A 31 -9.03 11.44 -18.39
N PRO A 32 -8.00 10.78 -18.93
CA PRO A 32 -6.61 11.09 -18.60
C PRO A 32 -6.20 12.51 -18.98
N ALA A 33 -6.76 13.07 -20.07
CA ALA A 33 -6.48 14.42 -20.52
C ALA A 33 -7.17 15.52 -19.68
N PHE A 34 -8.20 15.19 -18.90
CA PHE A 34 -8.99 16.17 -18.15
C PHE A 34 -8.16 16.95 -17.12
N ILE A 35 -7.35 16.27 -16.33
CA ILE A 35 -6.49 16.90 -15.31
C ILE A 35 -5.37 17.67 -16.01
N ILE A 36 -4.68 17.03 -16.95
CA ILE A 36 -3.54 17.59 -17.68
C ILE A 36 -3.94 18.87 -18.41
N SER A 37 -5.09 18.89 -19.10
CA SER A 37 -5.56 20.06 -19.84
C SER A 37 -5.91 21.27 -18.96
N ASN A 38 -6.14 21.05 -17.66
CA ASN A 38 -6.44 22.11 -16.71
C ASN A 38 -5.23 22.58 -15.89
N THR A 39 -4.13 21.80 -15.86
CA THR A 39 -2.95 22.09 -15.04
C THR A 39 -1.76 22.60 -15.84
N TYR A 40 -1.67 22.26 -17.12
CA TYR A 40 -0.59 22.67 -18.00
C TYR A 40 -1.11 23.43 -19.22
N GLU A 41 -0.36 24.41 -19.71
CA GLU A 41 -0.57 25.03 -21.03
C GLU A 41 -0.14 24.03 -22.13
N PHE A 42 -0.92 22.96 -22.31
CA PHE A 42 -0.74 22.06 -23.44
C PHE A 42 -1.34 22.64 -24.73
N PRO A 43 -0.83 22.25 -25.91
CA PRO A 43 -1.42 22.66 -27.18
C PRO A 43 -2.92 22.34 -27.19
N ASN A 44 -3.70 23.24 -27.79
CA ASN A 44 -5.18 23.25 -27.81
C ASN A 44 -5.87 22.01 -28.44
N ASP A 45 -5.14 20.94 -28.71
CA ASP A 45 -5.59 19.78 -29.48
C ASP A 45 -6.01 18.59 -28.63
N LEU A 46 -5.89 18.66 -27.27
CA LEU A 46 -6.33 17.59 -26.38
C LEU A 46 -7.81 17.78 -26.01
N ASP A 47 -8.64 16.80 -26.36
CA ASP A 47 -10.02 16.75 -25.85
C ASP A 47 -9.99 16.31 -24.37
N PRO A 48 -10.40 17.18 -23.42
CA PRO A 48 -10.43 16.84 -21.99
C PRO A 48 -11.33 15.64 -21.66
N PHE A 49 -12.32 15.37 -22.52
CA PHE A 49 -13.28 14.28 -22.33
C PHE A 49 -13.00 13.05 -23.20
N GLU A 50 -11.82 12.99 -23.83
CA GLU A 50 -11.39 11.77 -24.50
C GLU A 50 -11.29 10.62 -23.49
N THR A 51 -11.99 9.53 -23.79
CA THR A 51 -12.07 8.39 -22.87
C THR A 51 -10.95 7.39 -23.08
N SER A 52 -10.36 6.93 -21.99
CA SER A 52 -9.39 5.83 -21.97
C SER A 52 -10.02 4.53 -22.51
N PRO A 53 -9.22 3.65 -23.15
CA PRO A 53 -9.65 2.29 -23.51
C PRO A 53 -10.17 1.45 -22.33
N TRP A 54 -9.75 1.78 -21.12
CA TRP A 54 -10.17 1.11 -19.88
C TRP A 54 -11.59 1.46 -19.44
N THR A 55 -12.17 2.55 -19.93
CA THR A 55 -13.46 3.10 -19.47
C THR A 55 -14.58 2.06 -19.50
N PHE A 56 -14.73 1.36 -20.63
CA PHE A 56 -15.76 0.34 -20.79
C PHE A 56 -15.59 -0.83 -19.82
N LEU A 57 -14.35 -1.30 -19.65
CA LEU A 57 -14.03 -2.41 -18.75
C LEU A 57 -14.26 -2.05 -17.28
N ILE A 58 -13.91 -0.83 -16.86
CA ILE A 58 -14.15 -0.32 -15.51
C ILE A 58 -15.64 -0.30 -15.19
N ILE A 59 -16.44 0.24 -16.10
CA ILE A 59 -17.89 0.35 -15.91
C ILE A 59 -18.52 -1.05 -15.84
N ILE A 60 -18.22 -1.92 -16.79
CA ILE A 60 -18.82 -3.27 -16.84
C ILE A 60 -18.38 -4.11 -15.64
N SER A 61 -17.09 -4.12 -15.29
CA SER A 61 -16.61 -4.92 -14.16
C SER A 61 -17.25 -4.45 -12.85
N SER A 62 -17.24 -3.14 -12.59
CA SER A 62 -17.85 -2.56 -11.40
C SER A 62 -19.32 -2.87 -11.31
N PHE A 63 -20.08 -2.65 -12.40
CA PHE A 63 -21.50 -2.94 -12.44
C PHE A 63 -21.80 -4.44 -12.26
N SER A 64 -21.05 -5.31 -12.95
CA SER A 64 -21.22 -6.77 -12.86
C SER A 64 -20.95 -7.29 -11.46
N LEU A 65 -19.83 -6.88 -10.84
CA LEU A 65 -19.45 -7.33 -9.49
C LEU A 65 -20.43 -6.81 -8.44
N LEU A 66 -20.87 -5.56 -8.53
CA LEU A 66 -21.88 -5.00 -7.63
C LEU A 66 -23.25 -5.69 -7.79
N THR A 67 -23.66 -5.95 -9.03
CA THR A 67 -24.89 -6.67 -9.32
C THR A 67 -24.82 -8.10 -8.78
N LEU A 68 -23.71 -8.79 -9.00
CA LEU A 68 -23.49 -10.13 -8.45
C LEU A 68 -23.58 -10.14 -6.92
N GLY A 69 -22.93 -9.16 -6.25
CA GLY A 69 -23.02 -9.00 -4.80
C GLY A 69 -24.43 -8.72 -4.29
N PHE A 70 -25.17 -7.85 -5.01
CA PHE A 70 -26.57 -7.56 -4.70
C PHE A 70 -27.49 -8.77 -4.87
N LEU A 71 -27.36 -9.51 -5.96
CA LEU A 71 -28.14 -10.72 -6.24
C LEU A 71 -27.81 -11.82 -5.21
N TYR A 72 -26.53 -11.98 -4.87
CA TYR A 72 -26.10 -12.91 -3.82
C TYR A 72 -26.75 -12.58 -2.47
N LYS A 73 -26.66 -11.29 -2.05
CA LYS A 73 -27.24 -10.83 -0.79
C LYS A 73 -28.75 -11.07 -0.69
N ASN A 74 -29.45 -10.94 -1.81
CA ASN A 74 -30.91 -11.11 -1.87
C ASN A 74 -31.35 -12.55 -2.25
N GLU A 75 -30.42 -13.50 -2.30
CA GLU A 75 -30.68 -14.91 -2.65
C GLU A 75 -31.34 -15.09 -4.04
N LYS A 76 -31.09 -14.13 -4.95
CA LYS A 76 -31.68 -14.12 -6.32
C LYS A 76 -30.75 -14.72 -7.38
N LEU A 77 -29.60 -15.26 -6.99
CA LEU A 77 -28.72 -16.00 -7.90
C LEU A 77 -29.26 -17.39 -8.21
N PRO A 78 -28.96 -17.94 -9.40
CA PRO A 78 -29.19 -19.36 -9.68
C PRO A 78 -28.58 -20.24 -8.58
N SER A 79 -29.28 -21.28 -8.18
CA SER A 79 -28.91 -22.12 -7.02
C SER A 79 -27.48 -22.65 -7.07
N GLN A 80 -27.00 -23.00 -8.26
CA GLN A 80 -25.61 -23.49 -8.47
C GLN A 80 -24.57 -22.41 -8.18
N LEU A 81 -24.78 -21.19 -8.69
CA LEU A 81 -23.88 -20.04 -8.45
C LEU A 81 -23.92 -19.61 -6.99
N TYR A 82 -25.11 -19.54 -6.39
CA TYR A 82 -25.29 -19.21 -4.99
C TYR A 82 -24.54 -20.19 -4.08
N SER A 83 -24.72 -21.51 -4.32
CA SER A 83 -24.04 -22.55 -3.54
C SER A 83 -22.52 -22.53 -3.75
N GLY A 84 -22.04 -22.29 -4.96
CA GLY A 84 -20.61 -22.15 -5.26
C GLY A 84 -19.97 -20.97 -4.52
N ILE A 85 -20.58 -19.78 -4.59
CA ILE A 85 -20.11 -18.60 -3.86
C ILE A 85 -20.14 -18.86 -2.34
N LYS A 86 -21.23 -19.40 -1.83
CA LYS A 86 -21.38 -19.74 -0.41
C LYS A 86 -20.34 -20.75 0.06
N PHE A 87 -20.01 -21.74 -0.78
CA PHE A 87 -18.95 -22.70 -0.51
C PHE A 87 -17.59 -21.99 -0.38
N ILE A 88 -17.21 -21.14 -1.33
CA ILE A 88 -15.95 -20.39 -1.31
C ILE A 88 -15.88 -19.45 -0.09
N LEU A 89 -16.97 -18.73 0.19
CA LEU A 89 -17.04 -17.82 1.33
C LEU A 89 -16.93 -18.55 2.67
N ASN A 90 -17.40 -19.80 2.78
CA ASN A 90 -17.34 -20.59 4.01
C ASN A 90 -16.13 -21.53 4.06
N PHE A 91 -15.41 -21.66 2.96
CA PHE A 91 -14.26 -22.56 2.89
C PHE A 91 -13.18 -22.17 3.90
N GLU A 92 -12.64 -23.15 4.61
CA GLU A 92 -11.57 -22.98 5.58
C GLU A 92 -10.61 -24.17 5.50
N ILE A 93 -9.34 -23.93 5.77
CA ILE A 93 -8.28 -24.95 5.72
C ILE A 93 -7.62 -25.13 7.09
N SER A 94 -7.07 -26.31 7.30
CA SER A 94 -6.32 -26.61 8.52
C SER A 94 -5.05 -25.73 8.63
N LYS A 95 -4.54 -25.55 9.86
CA LYS A 95 -3.28 -24.83 10.06
C LYS A 95 -2.13 -25.48 9.28
N LYS A 96 -2.07 -26.82 9.27
CA LYS A 96 -1.04 -27.56 8.54
C LYS A 96 -1.14 -27.32 7.03
N THR A 97 -2.34 -27.40 6.47
CA THR A 97 -2.61 -27.15 5.04
C THR A 97 -2.23 -25.71 4.68
N ALA A 98 -2.61 -24.72 5.49
CA ALA A 98 -2.25 -23.31 5.24
C ALA A 98 -0.75 -23.09 5.19
N ILE A 99 0.01 -23.68 6.13
CA ILE A 99 1.46 -23.58 6.16
C ILE A 99 2.08 -24.23 4.92
N ILE A 100 1.65 -25.46 4.58
CA ILE A 100 2.16 -26.18 3.40
C ILE A 100 1.85 -25.40 2.12
N SER A 101 0.61 -24.94 1.95
CA SER A 101 0.23 -24.11 0.78
C SER A 101 1.06 -22.83 0.71
N GLY A 102 1.27 -22.13 1.83
CA GLY A 102 2.11 -20.94 1.88
C GLY A 102 3.56 -21.23 1.48
N ILE A 103 4.15 -22.32 1.98
CA ILE A 103 5.52 -22.73 1.61
C ILE A 103 5.60 -23.05 0.11
N ILE A 104 4.62 -23.76 -0.44
CA ILE A 104 4.59 -24.10 -1.88
C ILE A 104 4.51 -22.82 -2.72
N ILE A 105 3.61 -21.90 -2.37
CA ILE A 105 3.45 -20.63 -3.10
C ILE A 105 4.73 -19.81 -3.04
N LEU A 106 5.34 -19.67 -1.86
CA LEU A 106 6.59 -18.93 -1.69
C LEU A 106 7.76 -19.64 -2.40
N GLY A 107 7.84 -20.96 -2.32
CA GLY A 107 8.88 -21.72 -3.01
C GLY A 107 8.81 -21.56 -4.54
N PHE A 108 7.60 -21.57 -5.09
CA PHE A 108 7.38 -21.31 -6.51
C PHE A 108 7.77 -19.87 -6.90
N TYR A 109 7.33 -18.88 -6.10
CA TYR A 109 7.68 -17.48 -6.29
C TYR A 109 9.20 -17.25 -6.22
N ILE A 110 9.87 -17.75 -5.18
CA ILE A 110 11.31 -17.64 -5.01
C ILE A 110 12.04 -18.29 -6.20
N GLY A 111 11.56 -19.46 -6.65
CA GLY A 111 12.15 -20.14 -7.80
C GLY A 111 12.04 -19.33 -9.09
N LEU A 112 10.94 -18.61 -9.31
CA LEU A 112 10.77 -17.76 -10.50
C LEU A 112 11.62 -16.49 -10.43
N SER A 113 11.61 -15.77 -9.30
CA SER A 113 12.31 -14.49 -9.18
C SER A 113 13.82 -14.63 -8.91
N SER A 114 14.32 -15.82 -8.51
CA SER A 114 15.72 -15.99 -8.13
C SER A 114 16.72 -15.71 -9.26
N SER A 115 16.33 -15.93 -10.53
CA SER A 115 17.18 -15.62 -11.69
C SER A 115 17.44 -14.11 -11.84
N GLU A 116 16.55 -13.27 -11.37
CA GLU A 116 16.67 -11.81 -11.44
C GLU A 116 17.72 -11.25 -10.48
N LEU A 117 18.04 -12.00 -9.41
CA LEU A 117 19.12 -11.64 -8.48
C LEU A 117 20.49 -11.59 -9.15
N LEU A 118 20.65 -12.22 -10.31
CA LEU A 118 21.89 -12.25 -11.08
C LEU A 118 21.96 -11.15 -12.15
N LEU A 119 20.88 -10.43 -12.40
CA LEU A 119 20.84 -9.37 -13.41
C LEU A 119 21.47 -8.09 -12.86
N ASP A 120 22.25 -7.41 -13.70
CA ASP A 120 22.87 -6.14 -13.36
C ASP A 120 21.85 -4.98 -13.45
N GLU A 121 21.60 -4.29 -12.36
CA GLU A 121 20.67 -3.15 -12.29
C GLU A 121 21.17 -1.94 -13.07
N ARG A 122 22.47 -1.79 -13.31
CA ARG A 122 23.04 -0.67 -14.08
C ARG A 122 22.44 -0.56 -15.47
N ASN A 123 22.09 -1.70 -16.06
CA ASN A 123 21.50 -1.77 -17.39
C ASN A 123 19.98 -1.58 -17.40
N GLN A 124 19.35 -1.63 -16.24
CA GLN A 124 17.88 -1.57 -16.10
C GLN A 124 17.38 -0.21 -15.56
N TRP A 125 18.14 0.38 -14.64
CA TRP A 125 17.71 1.56 -13.90
C TRP A 125 18.78 2.64 -13.86
N SER A 126 18.50 3.81 -14.44
CA SER A 126 19.41 4.97 -14.44
C SER A 126 19.80 5.42 -13.02
N ASP A 127 18.87 5.31 -12.07
CA ASP A 127 19.08 5.71 -10.67
C ASP A 127 20.05 4.80 -9.91
N TYR A 128 20.44 3.65 -10.49
CA TYR A 128 21.37 2.74 -9.84
C TYR A 128 22.75 3.34 -9.67
N SER A 129 23.23 4.13 -10.62
CA SER A 129 24.52 4.83 -10.52
C SER A 129 24.57 5.83 -9.35
N VAL A 130 23.43 6.48 -9.06
CA VAL A 130 23.30 7.38 -7.91
C VAL A 130 23.36 6.57 -6.60
N LEU A 131 22.68 5.44 -6.54
CA LEU A 131 22.71 4.55 -5.38
C LEU A 131 24.12 3.99 -5.13
N GLU A 132 24.82 3.53 -6.17
CA GLU A 132 26.17 3.02 -6.10
C GLU A 132 27.12 4.08 -5.56
N SER A 133 27.10 5.29 -6.13
CA SER A 133 27.92 6.43 -5.65
C SER A 133 27.60 6.80 -4.20
N ALA A 134 26.34 6.65 -3.78
CA ALA A 134 25.94 6.91 -2.42
C ALA A 134 26.49 5.84 -1.44
N LEU A 135 26.50 4.56 -1.86
CA LEU A 135 27.07 3.47 -1.05
C LEU A 135 28.59 3.60 -0.89
N ASP A 136 29.28 4.03 -1.95
CA ASP A 136 30.74 4.20 -1.92
C ASP A 136 31.21 5.23 -0.87
N ILE A 137 30.39 6.23 -0.58
CA ILE A 137 30.71 7.27 0.43
C ILE A 137 30.01 7.05 1.77
N TRP A 138 29.09 6.10 1.86
CA TRP A 138 28.36 5.78 3.07
C TRP A 138 29.35 5.44 4.23
N PRO A 139 29.16 5.94 5.46
CA PRO A 139 27.98 6.66 6.00
C PRO A 139 28.05 8.20 5.92
N SER A 140 28.92 8.79 5.12
CA SER A 140 28.96 10.25 4.95
C SER A 140 27.67 10.77 4.33
N THR A 141 27.10 11.84 4.90
CA THR A 141 25.94 12.55 4.35
C THR A 141 26.34 13.89 3.72
N ASP A 142 27.63 14.24 3.73
CA ASP A 142 28.12 15.47 3.16
C ASP A 142 28.63 15.22 1.75
N HIS A 143 27.83 15.63 0.77
CA HIS A 143 28.14 15.52 -0.65
C HIS A 143 27.58 16.73 -1.40
N TRP A 144 28.26 17.13 -2.46
CA TRP A 144 27.82 18.26 -3.30
C TRP A 144 26.60 17.92 -4.18
N ASP A 145 26.42 16.62 -4.54
CA ASP A 145 25.28 16.14 -5.30
C ASP A 145 24.09 15.87 -4.37
N VAL A 146 22.98 16.60 -4.60
CA VAL A 146 21.76 16.53 -3.80
C VAL A 146 21.13 15.14 -3.84
N TYR A 147 21.17 14.45 -4.98
CA TYR A 147 20.57 13.10 -5.13
C TYR A 147 21.33 12.05 -4.32
N ILE A 148 22.67 12.13 -4.32
CA ILE A 148 23.53 11.25 -3.50
C ILE A 148 23.30 11.51 -2.02
N LYS A 149 23.31 12.79 -1.60
CA LYS A 149 23.02 13.20 -0.23
C LYS A 149 21.67 12.69 0.25
N GLU A 150 20.64 12.78 -0.59
CA GLU A 150 19.30 12.26 -0.30
C GLU A 150 19.29 10.75 -0.07
N GLN A 151 20.02 9.95 -0.86
CA GLN A 151 20.13 8.51 -0.61
C GLN A 151 20.73 8.25 0.76
N ASN A 152 21.80 8.96 1.12
CA ASN A 152 22.53 8.76 2.38
C ASN A 152 21.71 9.14 3.63
N THR A 153 20.69 9.96 3.53
CA THR A 153 19.77 10.26 4.64
C THR A 153 18.76 9.14 4.92
N ARG A 154 18.64 8.15 4.04
CA ARG A 154 17.78 6.98 4.19
C ARG A 154 18.53 5.87 4.98
N TYR A 155 18.91 6.17 6.20
CA TYR A 155 19.83 5.35 7.01
C TYR A 155 19.51 3.86 7.06
N VAL A 156 18.24 3.49 7.29
CA VAL A 156 17.84 2.08 7.40
C VAL A 156 18.01 1.36 6.06
N ARG A 157 17.63 2.01 4.96
CA ARG A 157 17.85 1.50 3.62
C ARG A 157 19.33 1.27 3.33
N MET A 158 20.15 2.29 3.57
CA MET A 158 21.60 2.24 3.29
C MET A 158 22.29 1.13 4.09
N ILE A 159 21.99 1.03 5.40
CA ILE A 159 22.54 -0.07 6.24
C ILE A 159 22.16 -1.44 5.68
N LEU A 160 20.90 -1.63 5.28
CA LEU A 160 20.45 -2.94 4.79
C LEU A 160 21.04 -3.29 3.41
N LEU A 161 21.22 -2.31 2.53
CA LEU A 161 21.87 -2.53 1.24
C LEU A 161 23.36 -2.81 1.38
N ASP A 162 24.06 -2.08 2.26
CA ASP A 162 25.45 -2.30 2.62
C ASP A 162 25.65 -3.70 3.18
N VAL A 163 24.82 -4.10 4.17
CA VAL A 163 24.82 -5.48 4.70
C VAL A 163 24.53 -6.51 3.59
N SER A 164 23.62 -6.22 2.66
CA SER A 164 23.32 -7.13 1.54
C SER A 164 24.54 -7.32 0.65
N GLN A 165 25.24 -6.23 0.34
CA GLN A 165 26.45 -6.26 -0.48
C GLN A 165 27.60 -6.93 0.24
N ASP A 166 27.88 -6.56 1.49
CA ASP A 166 29.07 -6.99 2.20
C ASP A 166 29.01 -8.46 2.64
N PHE A 167 27.88 -8.90 3.21
CA PHE A 167 27.75 -10.27 3.72
C PHE A 167 27.39 -11.28 2.63
N PHE A 168 26.54 -10.89 1.68
CA PHE A 168 26.01 -11.82 0.69
C PHE A 168 26.60 -11.62 -0.70
N GLN A 169 27.45 -10.61 -0.90
CA GLN A 169 28.04 -10.24 -2.18
C GLN A 169 26.96 -10.02 -3.28
N ASN A 170 25.76 -9.60 -2.84
CA ASN A 170 24.65 -9.37 -3.71
C ASN A 170 23.70 -8.31 -3.09
N ILE A 171 23.74 -7.10 -3.62
CA ILE A 171 22.95 -5.97 -3.13
C ILE A 171 21.44 -6.24 -3.17
N LYS A 172 20.96 -7.11 -4.08
CA LYS A 172 19.56 -7.42 -4.34
C LYS A 172 18.96 -8.43 -3.34
N LEU A 173 19.80 -9.16 -2.60
CA LEU A 173 19.31 -10.27 -1.78
C LEU A 173 18.40 -9.83 -0.63
N LEU A 174 18.79 -8.83 0.16
CA LEU A 174 17.92 -8.34 1.24
C LEU A 174 16.68 -7.62 0.74
N PRO A 175 16.68 -6.80 -0.35
CA PRO A 175 15.48 -6.34 -1.03
C PRO A 175 14.51 -7.47 -1.38
N PHE A 176 15.01 -8.55 -1.97
CA PHE A 176 14.21 -9.73 -2.30
C PHE A 176 13.62 -10.40 -1.05
N VAL A 177 14.43 -10.60 -0.01
CA VAL A 177 13.95 -11.14 1.28
C VAL A 177 12.85 -10.24 1.85
N ALA A 178 12.99 -8.92 1.76
CA ALA A 178 11.94 -7.99 2.20
C ALA A 178 10.65 -8.20 1.41
N SER A 179 10.71 -8.39 0.09
CA SER A 179 9.55 -8.66 -0.77
C SER A 179 8.86 -9.97 -0.41
N VAL A 180 9.62 -11.05 -0.16
CA VAL A 180 9.08 -12.32 0.36
C VAL A 180 8.35 -12.12 1.69
N LEU A 181 8.93 -11.34 2.60
CA LEU A 181 8.32 -11.03 3.88
C LEU A 181 7.08 -10.13 3.75
N VAL A 182 7.02 -9.21 2.78
CA VAL A 182 5.81 -8.42 2.47
C VAL A 182 4.65 -9.35 2.12
N ILE A 183 4.88 -10.40 1.31
CA ILE A 183 3.87 -11.39 0.95
C ILE A 183 3.39 -12.15 2.20
N ILE A 184 4.32 -12.58 3.05
CA ILE A 184 4.01 -13.29 4.29
C ILE A 184 3.19 -12.40 5.23
N PHE A 185 3.60 -11.16 5.48
CA PHE A 185 2.89 -10.25 6.39
C PHE A 185 1.53 -9.83 5.84
N THR A 186 1.36 -9.73 4.52
CA THR A 186 0.06 -9.55 3.87
C THR A 186 -0.90 -10.69 4.26
N ALA A 187 -0.45 -11.94 4.14
CA ALA A 187 -1.25 -13.09 4.57
C ALA A 187 -1.55 -13.07 6.08
N LEU A 188 -0.55 -12.78 6.91
CA LEU A 188 -0.70 -12.78 8.37
C LEU A 188 -1.69 -11.69 8.84
N ILE A 189 -1.64 -10.49 8.26
CA ILE A 189 -2.60 -9.40 8.53
C ILE A 189 -4.00 -9.83 8.09
N THR A 190 -4.11 -10.41 6.89
CA THR A 190 -5.39 -10.92 6.37
C THR A 190 -5.99 -11.98 7.29
N ILE A 191 -5.21 -12.97 7.74
CA ILE A 191 -5.65 -13.99 8.70
C ILE A 191 -6.08 -13.35 10.02
N GLN A 192 -5.34 -12.35 10.48
CA GLN A 192 -5.62 -11.68 11.73
C GLN A 192 -6.96 -10.94 11.72
N ILE A 193 -7.31 -10.29 10.60
CA ILE A 193 -8.56 -9.56 10.44
C ILE A 193 -9.72 -10.50 10.10
N SER A 194 -9.55 -11.35 9.09
CA SER A 194 -10.61 -12.23 8.58
C SER A 194 -10.93 -13.42 9.50
N LYS A 195 -10.01 -13.76 10.43
CA LYS A 195 -10.04 -14.98 11.26
C LYS A 195 -10.05 -16.28 10.44
N LYS A 196 -9.64 -16.23 9.17
CA LYS A 196 -9.57 -17.38 8.25
C LYS A 196 -8.20 -17.54 7.63
N ARG A 197 -7.66 -18.75 7.65
CA ARG A 197 -6.35 -19.06 7.04
C ARG A 197 -6.46 -19.11 5.52
N PHE A 198 -7.56 -19.61 4.99
CA PHE A 198 -7.83 -19.60 3.55
C PHE A 198 -7.77 -18.19 2.97
N ALA A 199 -8.33 -17.20 3.67
CA ALA A 199 -8.27 -15.79 3.27
C ALA A 199 -6.82 -15.28 3.16
N GLY A 200 -5.93 -15.69 4.05
CA GLY A 200 -4.51 -15.35 3.97
C GLY A 200 -3.83 -15.94 2.73
N ILE A 201 -4.12 -17.20 2.39
CA ILE A 201 -3.59 -17.81 1.16
C ILE A 201 -4.10 -17.09 -0.09
N VAL A 202 -5.39 -16.73 -0.12
CA VAL A 202 -5.97 -15.97 -1.23
C VAL A 202 -5.29 -14.61 -1.37
N SER A 203 -5.02 -13.89 -0.26
CA SER A 203 -4.33 -12.60 -0.33
C SER A 203 -2.90 -12.72 -0.86
N MET A 204 -2.16 -13.80 -0.53
CA MET A 204 -0.85 -14.07 -1.11
C MET A 204 -0.94 -14.24 -2.63
N LEU A 205 -1.88 -15.06 -3.10
CA LEU A 205 -2.06 -15.34 -4.54
C LEU A 205 -2.44 -14.06 -5.30
N ILE A 206 -3.34 -13.24 -4.75
CA ILE A 206 -3.73 -11.96 -5.35
C ILE A 206 -2.52 -11.01 -5.43
N LEU A 207 -1.70 -10.96 -4.39
CA LEU A 207 -0.53 -10.10 -4.36
C LEU A 207 0.50 -10.53 -5.42
N LEU A 208 0.75 -11.84 -5.56
CA LEU A 208 1.70 -12.38 -6.53
C LEU A 208 1.24 -12.30 -8.00
N GLN A 209 -0.03 -12.04 -8.24
CA GLN A 209 -0.56 -11.80 -9.60
C GLN A 209 -0.34 -10.35 -10.07
N ARG A 210 0.29 -9.50 -9.24
CA ARG A 210 0.48 -8.08 -9.54
C ARG A 210 1.83 -7.83 -10.15
N ILE A 211 1.83 -7.31 -11.37
CA ILE A 211 3.05 -6.93 -12.11
C ILE A 211 3.91 -5.99 -11.24
N THR A 212 3.29 -4.98 -10.61
CA THR A 212 4.02 -4.04 -9.74
C THR A 212 4.77 -4.73 -8.58
N ILE A 213 4.32 -5.90 -8.11
CA ILE A 213 5.04 -6.65 -7.06
C ILE A 213 6.22 -7.39 -7.66
N THR A 214 6.00 -8.12 -8.77
CA THR A 214 7.03 -8.96 -9.38
C THR A 214 8.13 -8.17 -10.08
N ASP A 215 7.81 -7.01 -10.65
CA ASP A 215 8.79 -6.15 -11.34
C ASP A 215 9.73 -5.41 -10.37
N PHE A 216 9.31 -5.24 -9.10
CA PHE A 216 10.09 -4.50 -8.10
C PHE A 216 10.51 -5.36 -6.89
N ASP A 217 10.42 -6.68 -6.97
CA ASP A 217 10.69 -7.55 -5.83
C ASP A 217 12.19 -7.78 -5.55
N THR A 218 13.01 -7.75 -6.60
CA THR A 218 14.46 -7.98 -6.53
C THR A 218 15.30 -6.71 -6.67
N ILE A 219 14.68 -5.53 -6.85
CA ILE A 219 15.37 -4.30 -7.22
C ILE A 219 15.92 -3.56 -5.99
N ALA A 220 17.23 -3.28 -5.95
CA ALA A 220 17.86 -2.57 -4.85
C ALA A 220 17.55 -1.07 -4.86
N VAL A 221 17.43 -0.44 -6.04
CA VAL A 221 17.10 0.98 -6.19
C VAL A 221 15.69 1.31 -5.67
N TYR A 222 14.74 0.38 -5.82
CA TYR A 222 13.34 0.56 -5.48
C TYR A 222 12.85 -0.47 -4.46
N GLU A 223 13.72 -0.84 -3.54
CA GLU A 223 13.55 -1.87 -2.51
C GLU A 223 12.25 -1.74 -1.68
N ASN A 224 11.81 -2.85 -1.08
CA ASN A 224 10.56 -2.94 -0.34
C ASN A 224 10.74 -2.92 1.20
N PHE A 225 11.89 -2.47 1.74
CA PHE A 225 12.12 -2.39 3.20
C PHE A 225 11.08 -1.53 3.91
N TRP A 226 10.75 -0.37 3.34
CA TRP A 226 9.78 0.55 3.89
C TRP A 226 8.37 -0.04 3.94
N VAL A 227 7.96 -0.81 2.93
CA VAL A 227 6.68 -1.53 2.91
C VAL A 227 6.67 -2.60 3.98
N LEU A 228 7.75 -3.38 4.08
CA LEU A 228 7.90 -4.45 5.06
C LEU A 228 7.78 -3.90 6.50
N PHE A 229 8.58 -2.90 6.87
CA PHE A 229 8.55 -2.34 8.21
C PHE A 229 7.20 -1.72 8.53
N TYR A 230 6.56 -1.08 7.56
CA TYR A 230 5.22 -0.54 7.71
C TYR A 230 4.18 -1.66 7.99
N LEU A 231 4.22 -2.76 7.24
CA LEU A 231 3.31 -3.90 7.46
C LEU A 231 3.55 -4.59 8.80
N ILE A 232 4.80 -4.76 9.20
CA ILE A 232 5.12 -5.31 10.53
C ILE A 232 4.63 -4.37 11.63
N SER A 233 4.73 -3.05 11.44
CA SER A 233 4.19 -2.04 12.34
C SER A 233 2.67 -2.25 12.55
N ILE A 234 1.89 -2.35 11.47
CA ILE A 234 0.44 -2.62 11.53
C ILE A 234 0.15 -3.98 12.18
N TYR A 235 0.86 -5.03 11.77
CA TYR A 235 0.67 -6.38 12.31
C TYR A 235 0.91 -6.44 13.82
N SER A 236 1.92 -5.74 14.32
CA SER A 236 2.31 -5.74 15.73
C SER A 236 1.25 -5.12 16.64
N ILE A 237 0.48 -4.14 16.18
CA ILE A 237 -0.53 -3.42 16.97
C ILE A 237 -1.47 -4.38 17.71
N GLN A 238 -1.90 -5.46 17.08
CA GLN A 238 -2.80 -6.44 17.66
C GLN A 238 -2.09 -7.61 18.34
N LYS A 239 -0.79 -7.52 18.57
CA LYS A 239 0.02 -8.55 19.24
C LYS A 239 0.44 -8.11 20.63
N LYS A 240 0.91 -9.06 21.44
CA LYS A 240 1.46 -8.78 22.77
C LYS A 240 2.65 -7.79 22.73
N TRP A 241 3.35 -7.73 21.61
CA TRP A 241 4.47 -6.83 21.35
C TRP A 241 4.07 -5.59 20.53
N GLY A 242 2.82 -5.14 20.68
CA GLY A 242 2.30 -3.95 20.00
C GLY A 242 3.15 -2.68 20.21
N HIS A 243 3.87 -2.58 21.33
CA HIS A 243 4.80 -1.48 21.60
C HIS A 243 5.94 -1.37 20.58
N ALA A 244 6.26 -2.44 19.84
CA ALA A 244 7.23 -2.38 18.75
C ALA A 244 6.68 -1.62 17.53
N SER A 245 5.35 -1.43 17.41
CA SER A 245 4.72 -0.78 16.26
C SER A 245 5.30 0.61 15.94
N PRO A 246 5.41 1.54 16.92
CA PRO A 246 6.00 2.85 16.66
C PRO A 246 7.46 2.77 16.20
N PHE A 247 8.26 1.90 16.79
CA PHE A 247 9.66 1.70 16.40
C PHE A 247 9.77 1.18 14.95
N LEU A 248 8.95 0.19 14.59
CA LEU A 248 8.90 -0.34 13.21
C LEU A 248 8.45 0.71 12.21
N PHE A 249 7.55 1.61 12.62
CA PHE A 249 7.15 2.74 11.79
C PHE A 249 8.32 3.71 11.54
N ILE A 250 9.14 4.00 12.57
CA ILE A 250 10.40 4.78 12.41
C ILE A 250 11.32 4.11 11.38
N LEU A 251 11.53 2.80 11.47
CA LEU A 251 12.37 2.08 10.51
C LEU A 251 11.84 2.24 9.08
N ALA A 252 10.51 2.22 8.89
CA ALA A 252 9.89 2.48 7.60
C ALA A 252 10.16 3.91 7.10
N VAL A 253 10.05 4.92 7.97
CA VAL A 253 10.33 6.34 7.64
C VAL A 253 11.79 6.53 7.26
N PHE A 254 12.74 5.94 8.01
CA PHE A 254 14.17 6.00 7.68
C PHE A 254 14.59 5.12 6.48
N SER A 255 13.72 4.24 6.02
CA SER A 255 13.89 3.58 4.72
C SER A 255 13.36 4.46 3.58
N LYS A 256 12.24 5.17 3.81
CA LYS A 256 11.60 6.05 2.82
C LYS A 256 10.78 7.16 3.50
N ALA A 257 11.23 8.38 3.41
CA ALA A 257 10.69 9.52 4.17
C ALA A 257 9.17 9.76 3.97
N PHE A 258 8.64 9.56 2.75
CA PHE A 258 7.24 9.83 2.49
C PHE A 258 6.26 8.94 3.30
N ILE A 259 6.75 7.84 3.92
CA ILE A 259 5.96 7.01 4.83
C ILE A 259 5.41 7.80 6.03
N VAL A 260 6.00 8.93 6.34
CA VAL A 260 5.45 9.83 7.37
C VAL A 260 3.99 10.18 7.11
N THR A 261 3.56 10.26 5.84
CA THR A 261 2.17 10.49 5.46
C THR A 261 1.23 9.35 5.89
N TYR A 262 1.78 8.13 6.13
CA TYR A 262 1.02 6.96 6.57
C TYR A 262 0.77 6.94 8.09
N PHE A 263 1.29 7.91 8.82
CA PHE A 263 1.06 8.08 10.26
C PHE A 263 -0.43 8.02 10.62
N TRP A 264 -1.27 8.76 9.89
CA TRP A 264 -2.71 8.83 10.16
C TRP A 264 -3.42 7.49 9.97
N MET A 265 -2.94 6.66 9.04
CA MET A 265 -3.47 5.31 8.83
C MET A 265 -3.19 4.41 10.04
N ASN A 266 -1.98 4.48 10.61
CA ASN A 266 -1.64 3.74 11.83
C ASN A 266 -2.46 4.21 13.03
N ILE A 267 -2.64 5.53 13.20
CA ILE A 267 -3.51 6.10 14.25
C ILE A 267 -4.94 5.58 14.11
N PHE A 268 -5.48 5.58 12.89
CA PHE A 268 -6.82 5.05 12.65
C PHE A 268 -6.90 3.54 12.90
N TYR A 269 -5.88 2.78 12.49
CA TYR A 269 -5.81 1.33 12.75
C TYR A 269 -5.78 1.03 14.26
N ILE A 270 -5.01 1.78 15.05
CA ILE A 270 -5.00 1.67 16.51
C ILE A 270 -6.36 1.99 17.09
N TYR A 271 -7.00 3.06 16.63
CA TYR A 271 -8.33 3.47 17.07
C TYR A 271 -9.37 2.35 16.87
N ARG A 272 -9.38 1.71 15.69
CA ARG A 272 -10.32 0.63 15.32
C ARG A 272 -9.96 -0.76 15.87
N SER A 273 -8.74 -0.94 16.38
CA SER A 273 -8.29 -2.24 16.91
C SER A 273 -8.99 -2.61 18.23
N ASP A 274 -9.16 -3.91 18.46
CA ASP A 274 -9.79 -4.46 19.68
C ASP A 274 -8.75 -4.68 20.81
N ILE A 275 -7.81 -3.73 20.98
CA ILE A 275 -6.85 -3.73 22.08
C ILE A 275 -7.37 -2.89 23.26
N PRO A 276 -6.87 -3.12 24.50
CA PRO A 276 -7.26 -2.33 25.67
C PRO A 276 -7.01 -0.84 25.49
N ASN A 277 -7.92 0.01 25.98
CA ASN A 277 -7.81 1.46 25.86
C ASN A 277 -6.48 2.02 26.40
N LYS A 278 -5.97 1.47 27.52
CA LYS A 278 -4.67 1.83 28.07
C LYS A 278 -3.55 1.64 27.01
N THR A 279 -3.56 0.53 26.29
CA THR A 279 -2.61 0.26 25.21
C THR A 279 -2.79 1.23 24.05
N LYS A 280 -4.04 1.58 23.67
CA LYS A 280 -4.31 2.57 22.63
C LYS A 280 -3.70 3.92 22.98
N TYR A 281 -3.98 4.45 24.19
CA TYR A 281 -3.44 5.73 24.63
C TYR A 281 -1.91 5.74 24.66
N MET A 282 -1.30 4.65 25.11
CA MET A 282 0.15 4.52 25.11
C MET A 282 0.73 4.52 23.68
N LEU A 283 0.10 3.81 22.75
CA LEU A 283 0.51 3.82 21.34
C LEU A 283 0.33 5.21 20.72
N PHE A 284 -0.80 5.88 20.96
CA PHE A 284 -1.01 7.26 20.50
C PHE A 284 0.07 8.22 21.01
N ALA A 285 0.40 8.13 22.31
CA ALA A 285 1.47 8.93 22.89
C ALA A 285 2.83 8.60 22.23
N SER A 286 3.15 7.32 22.03
CA SER A 286 4.41 6.91 21.39
C SER A 286 4.49 7.41 19.93
N TYR A 287 3.40 7.32 19.16
CA TYR A 287 3.36 7.87 17.82
C TYR A 287 3.45 9.40 17.82
N GLY A 288 2.85 10.09 18.80
CA GLY A 288 3.00 11.55 18.98
C GLY A 288 4.45 11.97 19.25
N VAL A 289 5.15 11.22 20.09
CA VAL A 289 6.60 11.45 20.34
C VAL A 289 7.41 11.26 19.06
N ILE A 290 7.11 10.23 18.26
CA ILE A 290 7.80 9.97 16.99
C ILE A 290 7.63 11.13 16.02
N ILE A 291 6.40 11.62 15.84
CA ILE A 291 6.15 12.78 14.98
C ILE A 291 6.89 14.01 15.49
N GLY A 292 6.92 14.22 16.81
CA GLY A 292 7.70 15.29 17.42
C GLY A 292 9.20 15.18 17.12
N ILE A 293 9.78 13.97 17.18
CA ILE A 293 11.17 13.71 16.82
C ILE A 293 11.42 13.97 15.33
N ILE A 294 10.56 13.46 14.45
CA ILE A 294 10.66 13.68 12.99
C ILE A 294 10.60 15.17 12.67
N TYR A 295 9.66 15.89 13.28
CA TYR A 295 9.52 17.34 13.12
C TYR A 295 10.77 18.09 13.59
N TRP A 296 11.31 17.71 14.78
CA TRP A 296 12.53 18.32 15.32
C TRP A 296 13.76 18.09 14.43
N ILE A 297 13.88 16.88 13.85
CA ILE A 297 14.96 16.58 12.90
C ILE A 297 14.82 17.44 11.64
N PHE A 298 13.60 17.59 11.15
CA PHE A 298 13.29 18.45 10.00
C PHE A 298 13.65 19.92 10.27
N GLU A 299 13.20 20.49 11.38
CA GLU A 299 13.51 21.87 11.79
C GLU A 299 15.01 22.12 12.03
N SER A 300 15.75 21.09 12.45
CA SER A 300 17.19 21.23 12.68
C SER A 300 18.02 21.32 11.37
N GLY A 301 17.39 21.37 10.21
CA GLY A 301 18.04 21.45 8.90
C GLY A 301 18.75 20.16 8.48
N LYS A 302 18.59 19.07 9.25
CA LYS A 302 19.02 17.73 8.85
C LYS A 302 17.89 17.09 8.06
N SER A 303 17.78 17.48 6.79
CA SER A 303 16.71 17.02 5.93
C SER A 303 16.64 15.49 5.86
N ILE A 304 15.54 14.92 6.33
CA ILE A 304 15.14 13.53 6.03
C ILE A 304 14.31 13.51 4.75
N ILE A 305 13.76 14.65 4.38
CA ILE A 305 12.88 14.90 3.25
C ILE A 305 13.69 15.76 2.27
N TYR A 306 13.45 15.55 0.98
CA TYR A 306 14.05 16.30 -0.12
C TYR A 306 14.30 17.77 0.21
N ASP A 307 15.42 18.35 -0.24
CA ASP A 307 15.72 19.79 -0.16
C ASP A 307 14.72 20.65 -0.99
N ASP A 308 13.57 20.09 -1.31
CA ASP A 308 12.56 20.74 -2.12
C ASP A 308 11.93 21.91 -1.38
N VAL A 309 11.78 22.99 -2.10
CA VAL A 309 11.06 24.16 -1.63
C VAL A 309 9.63 23.74 -1.29
N VAL A 310 9.24 23.91 -0.02
CA VAL A 310 7.85 23.67 0.38
C VAL A 310 6.95 24.61 -0.41
N ARG A 311 6.13 24.04 -1.29
CA ARG A 311 5.10 24.74 -2.05
C ARG A 311 3.75 24.20 -1.61
N PHE A 312 2.74 25.05 -1.70
CA PHE A 312 1.35 24.64 -1.52
C PHE A 312 0.65 24.91 -2.85
N ASP A 313 0.82 23.98 -3.81
CA ASP A 313 0.28 24.10 -5.16
C ASP A 313 -0.87 23.14 -5.38
N PHE A 314 -2.08 23.71 -5.54
CA PHE A 314 -3.29 22.91 -5.76
C PHE A 314 -3.30 22.24 -7.14
N ASN A 315 -2.65 22.81 -8.15
CA ASN A 315 -2.53 22.19 -9.46
C ASN A 315 -1.65 20.93 -9.35
N ALA A 316 -0.52 21.02 -8.65
CA ALA A 316 0.32 19.86 -8.37
C ALA A 316 -0.39 18.77 -7.56
N PHE A 317 -1.32 19.14 -6.66
CA PHE A 317 -2.21 18.17 -5.99
C PHE A 317 -3.07 17.38 -6.99
N LEU A 318 -3.66 18.07 -7.96
CA LEU A 318 -4.46 17.41 -9.00
C LEU A 318 -3.60 16.52 -9.91
N ASP A 319 -2.41 17.00 -10.28
CA ASP A 319 -1.45 16.24 -11.09
C ASP A 319 -1.00 14.93 -10.42
N GLY A 320 -0.95 14.91 -9.10
CA GLY A 320 -0.68 13.70 -8.33
C GLY A 320 -1.70 12.57 -8.61
N PHE A 321 -2.95 12.89 -8.95
CA PHE A 321 -3.94 11.90 -9.39
C PHE A 321 -3.68 11.39 -10.80
N THR A 322 -3.08 12.20 -11.69
CA THR A 322 -2.68 11.74 -13.02
C THR A 322 -1.60 10.67 -12.93
N GLY A 323 -0.59 10.86 -12.08
CA GLY A 323 0.42 9.83 -11.80
C GLY A 323 -0.20 8.54 -11.29
N TRP A 324 -1.21 8.64 -10.44
CA TRP A 324 -2.00 7.52 -9.96
C TRP A 324 -2.75 6.82 -11.10
N GLY A 325 -3.47 7.58 -11.90
CA GLY A 325 -4.24 7.06 -13.03
C GLY A 325 -3.36 6.27 -13.99
N ASN A 326 -2.18 6.80 -14.34
CA ASN A 326 -1.23 6.14 -15.23
C ASN A 326 -0.73 4.80 -14.65
N ASN A 327 -0.42 4.75 -13.35
CA ASN A 327 0.05 3.51 -12.72
C ASN A 327 -1.05 2.47 -12.54
N MET A 328 -2.29 2.89 -12.28
CA MET A 328 -3.42 1.97 -12.20
C MET A 328 -3.67 1.22 -13.52
N GLN A 329 -3.40 1.83 -14.66
CA GLN A 329 -3.54 1.18 -15.96
C GLN A 329 -2.59 -0.02 -16.13
N LEU A 330 -1.46 -0.04 -15.41
CA LEU A 330 -0.53 -1.17 -15.39
C LEU A 330 -1.02 -2.31 -14.49
N ASP A 331 -2.02 -2.08 -13.65
CA ASP A 331 -2.60 -3.11 -12.78
C ASP A 331 -4.12 -3.24 -13.00
N PRO A 332 -4.55 -4.00 -14.04
CA PRO A 332 -5.96 -4.12 -14.41
C PRO A 332 -6.88 -4.58 -13.28
N LEU A 333 -6.41 -5.51 -12.43
CA LEU A 333 -7.24 -5.99 -11.31
C LEU A 333 -7.51 -4.88 -10.29
N ALA A 334 -6.57 -3.95 -10.10
CA ALA A 334 -6.79 -2.79 -9.24
C ALA A 334 -7.93 -1.93 -9.77
N ILE A 335 -7.85 -1.51 -11.04
CA ILE A 335 -8.84 -0.64 -11.65
C ILE A 335 -10.23 -1.29 -11.67
N LEU A 336 -10.30 -2.56 -12.09
CA LEU A 336 -11.57 -3.25 -12.30
C LEU A 336 -12.29 -3.61 -11.01
N CYS A 337 -11.56 -3.74 -9.89
CA CYS A 337 -12.11 -4.25 -8.63
C CYS A 337 -12.20 -3.20 -7.51
N ILE A 338 -11.57 -2.03 -7.63
CA ILE A 338 -11.46 -1.07 -6.51
C ILE A 338 -12.81 -0.58 -5.99
N VAL A 339 -13.76 -0.25 -6.86
CA VAL A 339 -15.09 0.24 -6.44
C VAL A 339 -15.88 -0.85 -5.71
N PRO A 340 -16.04 -2.06 -6.28
CA PRO A 340 -16.67 -3.17 -5.56
C PRO A 340 -15.94 -3.51 -4.25
N LEU A 341 -14.61 -3.42 -4.21
CA LEU A 341 -13.81 -3.66 -3.02
C LEU A 341 -14.15 -2.66 -1.91
N VAL A 342 -14.15 -1.37 -2.22
CA VAL A 342 -14.46 -0.30 -1.24
C VAL A 342 -15.89 -0.47 -0.69
N ILE A 343 -16.86 -0.73 -1.54
CA ILE A 343 -18.26 -0.98 -1.13
C ILE A 343 -18.34 -2.24 -0.27
N GLY A 344 -17.67 -3.31 -0.66
CA GLY A 344 -17.68 -4.56 0.07
C GLY A 344 -17.02 -4.46 1.45
N LEU A 345 -15.90 -3.75 1.59
CA LEU A 345 -15.23 -3.48 2.87
C LEU A 345 -16.14 -2.66 3.79
N PHE A 346 -16.83 -1.65 3.27
CA PHE A 346 -17.83 -0.92 4.01
C PHE A 346 -18.94 -1.83 4.57
N VAL A 347 -19.49 -2.71 3.72
CA VAL A 347 -20.51 -3.68 4.16
C VAL A 347 -19.96 -4.62 5.23
N LYS A 348 -18.72 -5.10 5.10
CA LYS A 348 -18.08 -5.97 6.12
C LYS A 348 -17.85 -5.23 7.43
N SER A 349 -17.49 -3.94 7.39
CA SER A 349 -17.36 -3.12 8.60
C SER A 349 -18.71 -2.94 9.32
N LEU A 350 -19.78 -2.67 8.57
CA LEU A 350 -21.14 -2.58 9.14
C LEU A 350 -21.60 -3.89 9.79
N LYS A 351 -21.10 -5.03 9.30
CA LYS A 351 -21.35 -6.37 9.88
C LYS A 351 -20.43 -6.72 11.07
N GLY A 352 -19.65 -5.78 11.58
CA GLY A 352 -18.85 -5.94 12.80
C GLY A 352 -17.34 -6.12 12.62
N ILE A 353 -16.84 -6.26 11.38
CA ILE A 353 -15.39 -6.37 11.12
C ILE A 353 -14.79 -4.96 11.09
N LYS A 354 -14.55 -4.37 12.28
CA LYS A 354 -14.09 -2.97 12.43
C LYS A 354 -12.82 -2.67 11.64
N GLN A 355 -11.89 -3.64 11.53
CA GLN A 355 -10.64 -3.44 10.79
C GLN A 355 -10.84 -3.35 9.26
N ALA A 356 -12.03 -3.67 8.73
CA ALA A 356 -12.34 -3.38 7.34
C ALA A 356 -12.32 -1.87 7.04
N ASP A 357 -12.70 -1.02 8.03
CA ASP A 357 -12.54 0.44 7.92
C ASP A 357 -11.08 0.85 7.85
N SER A 358 -10.22 0.14 8.62
CA SER A 358 -8.79 0.44 8.60
C SER A 358 -8.17 0.15 7.22
N ILE A 359 -8.67 -0.87 6.52
CA ILE A 359 -8.24 -1.15 5.15
C ILE A 359 -8.80 -0.11 4.16
N LEU A 360 -10.03 0.39 4.38
CA LEU A 360 -10.53 1.54 3.61
C LEU A 360 -9.61 2.75 3.77
N ILE A 361 -9.20 3.07 4.99
CA ILE A 361 -8.28 4.18 5.27
C ILE A 361 -6.86 3.91 4.72
N LEU A 362 -6.40 2.66 4.69
CA LEU A 362 -5.15 2.31 4.00
C LEU A 362 -5.25 2.57 2.49
N ILE A 363 -6.34 2.16 1.85
CA ILE A 363 -6.60 2.44 0.43
C ILE A 363 -6.63 3.95 0.21
N LEU A 364 -7.41 4.69 1.00
CA LEU A 364 -7.50 6.15 0.95
C LEU A 364 -6.13 6.81 1.06
N GLY A 365 -5.39 6.48 2.11
CA GLY A 365 -4.12 7.14 2.43
C GLY A 365 -3.03 6.81 1.43
N THR A 366 -2.99 5.58 0.90
CA THR A 366 -2.04 5.21 -0.15
C THR A 366 -2.32 5.91 -1.48
N ILE A 367 -3.59 6.14 -1.82
CA ILE A 367 -3.98 6.95 -2.98
C ILE A 367 -3.62 8.42 -2.76
N LEU A 368 -3.92 8.97 -1.60
CA LEU A 368 -3.67 10.38 -1.29
C LEU A 368 -2.20 10.72 -1.09
N ALA A 369 -1.34 9.74 -0.78
CA ALA A 369 0.08 9.99 -0.54
C ALA A 369 0.74 10.73 -1.72
N GLY A 370 0.46 10.31 -2.96
CA GLY A 370 0.96 10.98 -4.16
C GLY A 370 0.52 12.44 -4.27
N PRO A 371 -0.78 12.71 -4.37
CA PRO A 371 -1.33 14.06 -4.42
C PRO A 371 -0.86 14.97 -3.28
N LEU A 372 -0.79 14.47 -2.04
CA LEU A 372 -0.33 15.26 -0.90
C LEU A 372 1.15 15.61 -0.99
N ILE A 373 1.98 14.68 -1.45
CA ILE A 373 3.42 14.94 -1.65
C ILE A 373 3.59 15.96 -2.77
N SER A 374 2.93 15.78 -3.90
CA SER A 374 2.98 16.74 -5.01
C SER A 374 2.44 18.12 -4.61
N TYR A 375 1.46 18.21 -3.70
CA TYR A 375 0.95 19.47 -3.17
C TYR A 375 1.97 20.25 -2.35
N VAL A 376 2.81 19.54 -1.58
CA VAL A 376 3.75 20.13 -0.62
C VAL A 376 5.15 20.30 -1.21
N THR A 377 5.50 19.51 -2.22
CA THR A 377 6.83 19.47 -2.84
C THR A 377 6.72 19.54 -4.36
N ASP A 378 7.84 19.80 -5.05
CA ASP A 378 7.92 19.68 -6.52
C ASP A 378 7.99 18.24 -7.01
N PHE A 379 7.79 17.28 -6.12
CA PHE A 379 8.01 15.88 -6.38
C PHE A 379 6.77 15.20 -6.98
N TYR A 380 6.92 14.58 -8.15
CA TYR A 380 5.85 13.82 -8.79
C TYR A 380 5.87 12.34 -8.38
N PHE A 381 4.74 11.86 -7.88
CA PHE A 381 4.57 10.49 -7.37
C PHE A 381 4.16 9.55 -8.52
N ILE A 382 5.05 9.35 -9.50
CA ILE A 382 4.73 8.63 -10.73
C ILE A 382 5.30 7.21 -10.82
N LEU A 383 6.25 6.83 -9.97
CA LEU A 383 6.93 5.53 -10.09
C LEU A 383 6.09 4.38 -9.54
N PRO A 384 5.92 3.26 -10.29
CA PRO A 384 4.98 2.18 -9.94
C PRO A 384 5.24 1.53 -8.58
N TYR A 385 6.49 1.33 -8.17
CA TYR A 385 6.83 0.70 -6.89
C TYR A 385 6.23 1.42 -5.66
N ARG A 386 5.92 2.72 -5.77
CA ARG A 386 5.29 3.50 -4.69
C ARG A 386 3.85 3.11 -4.42
N PHE A 387 3.22 2.39 -5.34
CA PHE A 387 1.84 1.88 -5.21
C PHE A 387 1.77 0.48 -4.58
N ILE A 388 2.90 -0.14 -4.28
CA ILE A 388 2.95 -1.46 -3.61
C ILE A 388 2.08 -1.51 -2.34
N PRO A 389 2.08 -0.52 -1.40
CA PRO A 389 1.20 -0.56 -0.24
C PRO A 389 -0.29 -0.53 -0.57
N PHE A 390 -0.67 0.14 -1.65
CA PHE A 390 -2.04 0.13 -2.15
C PHE A 390 -2.45 -1.28 -2.62
N ILE A 391 -1.58 -1.93 -3.39
CA ILE A 391 -1.80 -3.29 -3.88
C ILE A 391 -1.89 -4.27 -2.71
N VAL A 392 -1.03 -4.11 -1.70
CA VAL A 392 -1.09 -4.88 -0.44
C VAL A 392 -2.43 -4.66 0.27
N ALA A 393 -2.87 -3.41 0.41
CA ALA A 393 -4.17 -3.08 1.02
C ALA A 393 -5.33 -3.71 0.25
N MET A 394 -5.28 -3.71 -1.08
CA MET A 394 -6.26 -4.41 -1.93
C MET A 394 -6.26 -5.92 -1.70
N ALA A 395 -5.10 -6.56 -1.67
CA ALA A 395 -4.99 -8.00 -1.45
C ALA A 395 -5.55 -8.40 -0.06
N ILE A 396 -5.25 -7.63 0.99
CA ILE A 396 -5.85 -7.80 2.32
C ILE A 396 -7.37 -7.61 2.25
N GLY A 397 -7.83 -6.55 1.56
CA GLY A 397 -9.24 -6.22 1.42
C GLY A 397 -10.05 -7.35 0.77
N VAL A 398 -9.54 -7.94 -0.31
CA VAL A 398 -10.18 -9.10 -0.96
C VAL A 398 -10.20 -10.30 -0.01
N GLY A 399 -9.13 -10.54 0.74
CA GLY A 399 -9.11 -11.59 1.76
C GLY A 399 -10.17 -11.38 2.85
N ILE A 400 -10.47 -10.12 3.23
CA ILE A 400 -11.51 -9.81 4.22
C ILE A 400 -12.91 -10.20 3.74
N PHE A 401 -13.18 -10.23 2.44
CA PHE A 401 -14.48 -10.74 1.94
C PHE A 401 -14.75 -12.17 2.33
N LEU A 402 -13.69 -12.96 2.50
CA LEU A 402 -13.77 -14.35 2.93
C LEU A 402 -13.90 -14.51 4.46
N SER A 403 -13.95 -13.40 5.23
CA SER A 403 -14.11 -13.45 6.70
C SER A 403 -15.36 -14.23 7.11
N LYS A 404 -15.28 -14.89 8.26
CA LYS A 404 -16.46 -15.50 8.87
C LYS A 404 -17.53 -14.43 9.07
N GLU A 405 -18.75 -14.75 8.67
CA GLU A 405 -19.92 -14.01 9.11
C GLU A 405 -20.35 -14.63 10.44
N ASP A 406 -20.33 -13.84 11.52
CA ASP A 406 -20.88 -14.24 12.82
C ASP A 406 -22.39 -14.28 12.76
#